data_7a14c8e35d3c95c4f93e6160c6246cd8
#
_entry.id   7a14c8e35d3c95c4f93e6160c6246cd8
#
_cell.length_a   1.000
_cell.length_b   1.000
_cell.length_c   1.000
_cell.angle_alpha   90.00
_cell.angle_beta   90.00
_cell.angle_gamma   90.00
#
_symmetry.space_group_name_H-M   'P 1'
#
loop_
_entity.id
_entity.type
_entity.pdbx_description
1 polymer ?
#
loop_
_entity_poly.entity_id
_entity_poly.type
_entity_poly.pdbx_seq_one_letter_code
_entity_poly.pdbx_strand_id
1 'polypeptide(L)'
;MSRIILADLKGRRGYVNKDTVAGGYGSRFIGHSVTTRLEKNLRRVLQNLPSIQMGYLAAIFAAAGHEVIVTRDDDPVDGDLAIVLTSLVDYRHECEWAQTARKRGTKVGFVGTAASHLSELFESAGDFVITGEPEAASIRIAAGEDPHGLVLSPAVGDLNSLPFPRWDIVKPRGFGYTNRRRLGLTRAVPMLTSRSCPEKCTYCPHRITANFRARSDENVLDELQQLCELYKDIHVVMRDPLYTLDRDRCRRISEGIRERGLRFTYECETRMDDLDEELIREMHASGLRAINFGVESPDPLVLKKVARRYIPHEHMRKIIERCWQIGVATTAFYVIGFLQDTEESIEDLIRFAVDLDSTYANFKILTPYPGTPQFKQLEPLLSETEWEKFDGYTLNFHHPVLTPRRARLMLGMCYSRFFLRPSNILTFLGMHKYAHHPLLRRVDAWSWRKQEYFDRPWLSQRKERPA
;
A
#
# COMPACT_ATOMS: atom_id res chain seq x y z
N MET A 1 9.27 29.30 -19.26
CA MET A 1 9.85 28.48 -18.17
C MET A 1 9.16 28.91 -16.91
N SER A 2 8.44 28.02 -16.26
CA SER A 2 7.70 28.30 -15.03
C SER A 2 8.27 27.47 -13.89
N ARG A 3 8.06 27.93 -12.66
CA ARG A 3 8.40 27.19 -11.45
C ARG A 3 7.20 26.38 -10.99
N ILE A 4 7.32 25.06 -11.03
CA ILE A 4 6.27 24.09 -10.71
C ILE A 4 6.55 23.49 -9.33
N ILE A 5 5.59 23.59 -8.43
CA ILE A 5 5.66 23.02 -7.07
C ILE A 5 4.82 21.75 -7.02
N LEU A 6 5.44 20.64 -6.68
CA LEU A 6 4.76 19.36 -6.45
C LEU A 6 4.69 19.09 -4.94
N ALA A 7 3.50 19.22 -4.36
CA ALA A 7 3.31 19.13 -2.91
C ALA A 7 2.80 17.74 -2.51
N ASP A 8 3.60 17.01 -1.71
CA ASP A 8 3.28 15.69 -1.13
C ASP A 8 3.25 15.81 0.40
N LEU A 9 2.25 16.51 0.94
CA LEU A 9 2.11 16.77 2.37
C LEU A 9 1.92 15.46 3.15
N LYS A 10 2.49 15.39 4.37
CA LYS A 10 2.49 14.15 5.17
C LYS A 10 1.69 14.24 6.48
N GLY A 11 0.88 15.28 6.60
CA GLY A 11 -0.10 15.47 7.67
C GLY A 11 0.44 16.12 8.94
N ARG A 12 -0.26 17.16 9.42
CA ARG A 12 0.06 17.84 10.69
C ARG A 12 -0.25 17.00 11.92
N ARG A 13 -1.36 16.24 11.90
CA ARG A 13 -1.86 15.45 13.04
C ARG A 13 -1.29 14.03 13.12
N GLY A 14 -0.27 13.73 12.35
CA GLY A 14 0.37 12.42 12.26
C GLY A 14 0.82 12.12 10.84
N TYR A 15 1.69 11.12 10.70
CA TYR A 15 2.19 10.73 9.39
C TYR A 15 1.07 10.12 8.53
N VAL A 16 0.83 10.72 7.38
CA VAL A 16 -0.09 10.24 6.36
C VAL A 16 0.67 9.51 5.27
N ASN A 17 0.37 8.25 5.08
CA ASN A 17 0.88 7.47 3.97
C ASN A 17 -0.09 7.58 2.79
N LYS A 18 0.33 8.26 1.72
CA LYS A 18 -0.42 8.45 0.46
C LYS A 18 0.00 7.47 -0.62
N ASP A 19 0.95 6.60 -0.31
CA ASP A 19 1.36 5.55 -1.20
C ASP A 19 0.18 4.59 -1.47
N THR A 20 0.29 3.70 -2.41
CA THR A 20 -0.77 2.85 -2.96
C THR A 20 -1.61 2.07 -1.95
N VAL A 21 -1.22 2.05 -0.69
CA VAL A 21 -2.04 1.52 0.41
C VAL A 21 -3.40 2.23 0.40
N ALA A 22 -4.46 1.46 0.30
CA ALA A 22 -5.81 1.97 0.09
C ALA A 22 -6.01 2.69 -1.26
N GLY A 23 -5.32 2.25 -2.32
CA GLY A 23 -5.48 2.74 -3.68
C GLY A 23 -5.23 4.25 -3.85
N GLY A 24 -4.43 4.86 -2.97
CA GLY A 24 -4.12 6.28 -3.01
C GLY A 24 -5.05 7.17 -2.18
N TYR A 25 -6.10 6.65 -1.51
CA TYR A 25 -6.91 7.44 -0.57
C TYR A 25 -6.14 7.91 0.67
N GLY A 26 -4.98 7.31 0.92
CA GLY A 26 -4.17 7.59 2.09
C GLY A 26 -4.57 6.75 3.30
N SER A 27 -3.67 6.66 4.25
CA SER A 27 -3.95 6.04 5.56
C SER A 27 -3.18 6.76 6.65
N ARG A 28 -3.80 6.88 7.84
CA ARG A 28 -3.19 7.52 9.00
C ARG A 28 -3.29 6.59 10.20
N PHE A 29 -2.19 5.92 10.51
CA PHE A 29 -2.14 5.01 11.64
C PHE A 29 -2.03 5.78 12.97
N ILE A 30 -3.06 5.65 13.80
CA ILE A 30 -3.13 6.27 15.12
C ILE A 30 -2.86 5.19 16.18
N GLY A 31 -1.71 5.24 16.84
CA GLY A 31 -1.38 4.31 17.91
C GLY A 31 -2.13 4.60 19.21
N HIS A 32 -3.00 3.70 19.66
CA HIS A 32 -3.78 3.84 20.90
C HIS A 32 -3.20 3.02 22.07
N SER A 33 -2.33 2.07 21.82
CA SER A 33 -1.59 1.28 22.81
C SER A 33 -0.09 1.56 22.73
N VAL A 34 0.69 1.11 23.71
CA VAL A 34 2.15 1.26 23.70
C VAL A 34 2.75 0.60 22.47
N THR A 35 2.33 -0.62 22.14
CA THR A 35 2.80 -1.37 20.98
C THR A 35 2.45 -0.67 19.66
N THR A 36 1.21 -0.18 19.52
CA THR A 36 0.79 0.52 18.31
C THR A 36 1.42 1.91 18.18
N ARG A 37 1.78 2.58 19.29
CA ARG A 37 2.56 3.83 19.25
C ARG A 37 3.99 3.59 18.78
N LEU A 38 4.63 2.52 19.25
CA LEU A 38 5.96 2.12 18.79
C LEU A 38 5.92 1.79 17.28
N GLU A 39 4.95 1.01 16.86
CA GLU A 39 4.75 0.67 15.45
C GLU A 39 4.50 1.90 14.58
N LYS A 40 3.68 2.86 15.03
CA LYS A 40 3.46 4.14 14.34
C LYS A 40 4.78 4.87 14.06
N ASN A 41 5.66 4.97 15.07
CA ASN A 41 6.93 5.66 14.92
C ASN A 41 7.86 4.90 13.96
N LEU A 42 7.89 3.58 14.04
CA LEU A 42 8.67 2.74 13.15
C LEU A 42 8.19 2.88 11.69
N ARG A 43 6.88 2.84 11.45
CA ARG A 43 6.29 3.03 10.12
C ARG A 43 6.61 4.42 9.55
N ARG A 44 6.55 5.47 10.37
CA ARG A 44 6.91 6.83 9.95
C ARG A 44 8.34 6.93 9.39
N VAL A 45 9.26 6.14 9.93
CA VAL A 45 10.66 6.11 9.48
C VAL A 45 10.83 5.18 8.28
N LEU A 46 10.29 3.98 8.36
CA LEU A 46 10.51 2.93 7.36
C LEU A 46 9.65 3.13 6.09
N GLN A 47 8.38 3.46 6.26
CA GLN A 47 7.40 3.55 5.16
C GLN A 47 7.26 4.96 4.57
N ASN A 48 8.22 5.86 4.82
CA ASN A 48 8.21 7.22 4.30
C ASN A 48 8.69 7.28 2.84
N LEU A 49 8.06 6.49 1.98
CA LEU A 49 8.41 6.44 0.55
C LEU A 49 8.08 7.76 -0.16
N PRO A 50 8.82 8.11 -1.22
CA PRO A 50 8.42 9.18 -2.12
C PRO A 50 7.16 8.77 -2.89
N SER A 51 6.39 9.77 -3.36
CA SER A 51 5.23 9.49 -4.20
C SER A 51 5.65 9.18 -5.62
N ILE A 52 5.16 8.07 -6.16
CA ILE A 52 5.37 7.68 -7.55
C ILE A 52 4.72 8.65 -8.52
N GLN A 53 3.52 9.16 -8.18
CA GLN A 53 2.82 10.16 -8.99
C GLN A 53 3.65 11.44 -9.08
N MET A 54 4.21 11.91 -7.97
CA MET A 54 5.10 13.09 -7.98
C MET A 54 6.35 12.84 -8.84
N GLY A 55 6.85 11.61 -8.89
CA GLY A 55 7.95 11.20 -9.76
C GLY A 55 7.61 11.37 -11.25
N TYR A 56 6.45 10.87 -11.67
CA TYR A 56 5.98 11.02 -13.06
C TYR A 56 5.69 12.48 -13.41
N LEU A 57 5.02 13.23 -12.55
CA LEU A 57 4.74 14.66 -12.78
C LEU A 57 6.05 15.45 -12.86
N ALA A 58 7.02 15.17 -12.00
CA ALA A 58 8.33 15.81 -12.07
C ALA A 58 9.02 15.54 -13.42
N ALA A 59 8.90 14.33 -13.96
CA ALA A 59 9.45 13.99 -15.27
C ALA A 59 8.77 14.76 -16.40
N ILE A 60 7.44 14.83 -16.39
CA ILE A 60 6.64 15.52 -17.41
C ILE A 60 6.99 17.01 -17.44
N PHE A 61 6.96 17.70 -16.31
CA PHE A 61 7.22 19.14 -16.27
C PHE A 61 8.70 19.47 -16.53
N ALA A 62 9.64 18.66 -16.03
CA ALA A 62 11.06 18.87 -16.32
C ALA A 62 11.40 18.65 -17.81
N ALA A 63 10.78 17.65 -18.46
CA ALA A 63 10.96 17.40 -19.90
C ALA A 63 10.43 18.57 -20.77
N ALA A 64 9.42 19.30 -20.29
CA ALA A 64 8.91 20.51 -20.93
C ALA A 64 9.73 21.78 -20.61
N GLY A 65 10.84 21.66 -19.87
CA GLY A 65 11.76 22.77 -19.58
C GLY A 65 11.33 23.64 -18.39
N HIS A 66 10.43 23.17 -17.51
CA HIS A 66 10.07 23.88 -16.30
C HIS A 66 11.04 23.55 -15.14
N GLU A 67 11.20 24.51 -14.21
CA GLU A 67 11.85 24.27 -12.92
C GLU A 67 10.87 23.50 -12.01
N VAL A 68 11.28 22.33 -11.48
CA VAL A 68 10.40 21.50 -10.65
C VAL A 68 10.95 21.38 -9.24
N ILE A 69 10.12 21.74 -8.25
CA ILE A 69 10.41 21.62 -6.82
C ILE A 69 9.40 20.67 -6.18
N VAL A 70 9.88 19.66 -5.45
CA VAL A 70 9.03 18.77 -4.67
C VAL A 70 9.14 19.14 -3.21
N THR A 71 7.98 19.48 -2.60
CA THR A 71 7.91 19.89 -1.20
C THR A 71 7.03 18.95 -0.37
N ARG A 72 7.34 18.86 0.92
CA ARG A 72 6.54 18.22 1.97
C ARG A 72 6.32 19.18 3.15
N ASP A 73 6.73 20.41 2.98
CA ASP A 73 6.68 21.44 4.02
C ASP A 73 5.24 21.95 4.18
N ASP A 74 4.86 22.18 5.43
CA ASP A 74 3.53 22.70 5.78
C ASP A 74 3.35 24.17 5.34
N ASP A 75 4.45 24.91 5.12
CA ASP A 75 4.42 26.24 4.55
C ASP A 75 4.65 26.17 3.03
N PRO A 76 3.75 26.74 2.21
CA PRO A 76 3.89 26.73 0.76
C PRO A 76 5.15 27.43 0.27
N VAL A 77 5.81 26.80 -0.69
CA VAL A 77 6.92 27.38 -1.45
C VAL A 77 6.35 28.18 -2.61
N ASP A 78 6.92 29.36 -2.89
CA ASP A 78 6.46 30.21 -4.00
C ASP A 78 6.77 29.58 -5.36
N GLY A 79 5.79 29.65 -6.26
CA GLY A 79 5.88 29.12 -7.62
C GLY A 79 4.78 29.68 -8.51
N ASP A 80 4.87 29.42 -9.81
CA ASP A 80 3.83 29.82 -10.78
C ASP A 80 2.62 28.87 -10.73
N LEU A 81 2.90 27.58 -10.55
CA LEU A 81 1.91 26.52 -10.47
C LEU A 81 2.28 25.53 -9.36
N ALA A 82 1.31 25.15 -8.54
CA ALA A 82 1.44 24.07 -7.58
C ALA A 82 0.45 22.93 -7.87
N ILE A 83 0.91 21.68 -7.75
CA ILE A 83 0.06 20.49 -7.83
C ILE A 83 0.17 19.73 -6.50
N VAL A 84 -0.97 19.60 -5.83
CA VAL A 84 -1.08 18.98 -4.50
C VAL A 84 -1.58 17.55 -4.65
N LEU A 85 -0.82 16.58 -4.16
CA LEU A 85 -1.28 15.19 -4.05
C LEU A 85 -2.25 15.06 -2.89
N THR A 86 -3.47 14.66 -3.20
CA THR A 86 -4.56 14.56 -2.23
C THR A 86 -4.57 13.24 -1.48
N SER A 87 -5.16 13.29 -0.29
CA SER A 87 -5.60 12.13 0.48
C SER A 87 -6.96 12.39 1.10
N LEU A 88 -7.67 11.33 1.45
CA LEU A 88 -8.94 11.45 2.16
C LEU A 88 -8.72 11.83 3.63
N VAL A 89 -7.63 11.32 4.20
CA VAL A 89 -7.33 11.40 5.63
C VAL A 89 -6.66 12.71 6.09
N ASP A 90 -6.29 13.59 5.14
CA ASP A 90 -5.61 14.87 5.44
C ASP A 90 -6.10 16.02 4.54
N TYR A 91 -7.24 15.83 3.86
CA TYR A 91 -7.72 16.76 2.81
C TYR A 91 -7.87 18.20 3.29
N ARG A 92 -8.26 18.43 4.56
CA ARG A 92 -8.38 19.79 5.09
C ARG A 92 -7.04 20.52 5.16
N HIS A 93 -6.01 19.83 5.61
CA HIS A 93 -4.66 20.38 5.63
C HIS A 93 -4.15 20.68 4.21
N GLU A 94 -4.43 19.78 3.27
CA GLU A 94 -4.09 19.96 1.85
C GLU A 94 -4.82 21.17 1.26
N CYS A 95 -6.11 21.36 1.58
CA CYS A 95 -6.89 22.53 1.19
C CYS A 95 -6.37 23.84 1.84
N GLU A 96 -6.04 23.84 3.13
CA GLU A 96 -5.47 24.99 3.83
C GLU A 96 -4.13 25.41 3.21
N TRP A 97 -3.28 24.45 2.89
CA TRP A 97 -2.01 24.66 2.20
C TRP A 97 -2.24 25.31 0.84
N ALA A 98 -3.16 24.79 0.03
CA ALA A 98 -3.52 25.27 -1.28
C ALA A 98 -4.04 26.72 -1.23
N GLN A 99 -4.95 27.01 -0.30
CA GLN A 99 -5.48 28.37 -0.09
C GLN A 99 -4.38 29.37 0.30
N THR A 100 -3.39 28.91 1.09
CA THR A 100 -2.25 29.75 1.47
C THR A 100 -1.35 30.04 0.27
N ALA A 101 -1.06 29.04 -0.57
CA ALA A 101 -0.30 29.20 -1.81
C ALA A 101 -1.01 30.14 -2.80
N ARG A 102 -2.34 30.02 -2.97
CA ARG A 102 -3.14 30.91 -3.80
C ARG A 102 -3.09 32.37 -3.33
N LYS A 103 -3.14 32.62 -2.04
CA LYS A 103 -3.00 33.97 -1.47
C LYS A 103 -1.63 34.60 -1.77
N ARG A 104 -0.60 33.78 -2.02
CA ARG A 104 0.73 34.22 -2.46
C ARG A 104 0.87 34.38 -3.97
N GLY A 105 -0.23 34.15 -4.73
CA GLY A 105 -0.25 34.30 -6.19
C GLY A 105 0.08 33.02 -6.97
N THR A 106 0.28 31.88 -6.31
CA THR A 106 0.52 30.59 -6.97
C THR A 106 -0.81 30.00 -7.45
N LYS A 107 -0.90 29.58 -8.72
CA LYS A 107 -2.02 28.79 -9.23
C LYS A 107 -1.96 27.38 -8.65
N VAL A 108 -3.07 26.84 -8.15
CA VAL A 108 -3.04 25.55 -7.43
C VAL A 108 -4.04 24.56 -8.01
N GLY A 109 -3.56 23.34 -8.29
CA GLY A 109 -4.36 22.20 -8.68
C GLY A 109 -4.22 21.00 -7.75
N PHE A 110 -5.23 20.15 -7.75
CA PHE A 110 -5.26 18.92 -6.97
C PHE A 110 -5.24 17.68 -7.87
N VAL A 111 -4.54 16.64 -7.41
CA VAL A 111 -4.46 15.33 -8.09
C VAL A 111 -4.56 14.19 -7.09
N GLY A 112 -4.94 13.00 -7.55
CA GLY A 112 -4.97 11.78 -6.76
C GLY A 112 -6.35 11.15 -6.67
N THR A 113 -6.43 10.01 -5.99
CA THR A 113 -7.67 9.22 -5.91
C THR A 113 -8.79 9.96 -5.17
N ALA A 114 -8.47 10.68 -4.10
CA ALA A 114 -9.45 11.47 -3.37
C ALA A 114 -10.00 12.61 -4.24
N ALA A 115 -9.15 13.35 -4.93
CA ALA A 115 -9.55 14.40 -5.88
C ALA A 115 -10.40 13.85 -7.04
N SER A 116 -10.12 12.62 -7.50
CA SER A 116 -10.85 12.00 -8.61
C SER A 116 -12.27 11.54 -8.25
N HIS A 117 -12.52 11.18 -7.00
CA HIS A 117 -13.81 10.62 -6.58
C HIS A 117 -14.62 11.51 -5.65
N LEU A 118 -14.02 12.56 -5.10
CA LEU A 118 -14.62 13.55 -4.20
C LEU A 118 -14.06 14.92 -4.52
N SER A 119 -14.15 15.34 -5.79
CA SER A 119 -13.60 16.61 -6.28
C SER A 119 -14.17 17.81 -5.54
N GLU A 120 -15.41 17.73 -5.10
CA GLU A 120 -16.13 18.76 -4.34
C GLU A 120 -15.44 19.17 -3.05
N LEU A 121 -14.61 18.29 -2.46
CA LEU A 121 -13.82 18.63 -1.26
C LEU A 121 -12.68 19.61 -1.56
N PHE A 122 -12.25 19.71 -2.81
CA PHE A 122 -11.05 20.42 -3.23
C PHE A 122 -11.35 21.64 -4.13
N GLU A 123 -12.49 21.67 -4.81
CA GLU A 123 -12.84 22.68 -5.81
C GLU A 123 -12.77 24.12 -5.28
N SER A 124 -13.21 24.35 -4.02
CA SER A 124 -13.17 25.70 -3.43
C SER A 124 -11.78 26.13 -2.97
N ALA A 125 -10.87 25.18 -2.78
CA ALA A 125 -9.53 25.42 -2.26
C ALA A 125 -8.47 25.64 -3.35
N GLY A 126 -8.70 25.10 -4.56
CA GLY A 126 -7.81 25.21 -5.71
C GLY A 126 -8.38 26.02 -6.87
N ASP A 127 -7.62 26.12 -7.93
CA ASP A 127 -8.03 26.72 -9.20
C ASP A 127 -8.54 25.64 -10.17
N PHE A 128 -8.08 24.41 -9.98
CA PHE A 128 -8.51 23.24 -10.76
C PHE A 128 -8.31 21.93 -9.99
N VAL A 129 -9.03 20.89 -10.41
CA VAL A 129 -8.92 19.53 -9.90
C VAL A 129 -8.77 18.58 -11.09
N ILE A 130 -7.69 17.82 -11.14
CA ILE A 130 -7.49 16.78 -12.16
C ILE A 130 -8.14 15.49 -11.68
N THR A 131 -9.11 14.98 -12.45
CA THR A 131 -9.79 13.72 -12.19
C THR A 131 -9.29 12.63 -13.13
N GLY A 132 -9.00 11.46 -12.59
CA GLY A 132 -8.37 10.34 -13.31
C GLY A 132 -6.85 10.25 -13.10
N GLU A 133 -6.13 9.68 -14.07
CA GLU A 133 -4.67 9.62 -14.05
C GLU A 133 -4.08 10.97 -14.44
N PRO A 134 -3.22 11.59 -13.61
CA PRO A 134 -2.88 13.01 -13.81
C PRO A 134 -1.94 13.27 -14.99
N GLU A 135 -1.30 12.25 -15.56
CA GLU A 135 -0.22 12.41 -16.53
C GLU A 135 -0.70 13.06 -17.82
N ALA A 136 -1.84 12.61 -18.39
CA ALA A 136 -2.34 13.16 -19.67
C ALA A 136 -2.71 14.66 -19.56
N ALA A 137 -3.34 15.07 -18.47
CA ALA A 137 -3.61 16.48 -18.21
C ALA A 137 -2.31 17.26 -17.95
N SER A 138 -1.40 16.70 -17.18
CA SER A 138 -0.12 17.35 -16.87
C SER A 138 0.75 17.57 -18.11
N ILE A 139 0.71 16.68 -19.10
CA ILE A 139 1.38 16.88 -20.40
C ILE A 139 0.82 18.10 -21.11
N ARG A 140 -0.53 18.28 -21.17
CA ARG A 140 -1.16 19.44 -21.79
C ARG A 140 -0.83 20.73 -21.04
N ILE A 141 -0.89 20.70 -19.70
CA ILE A 141 -0.55 21.83 -18.84
C ILE A 141 0.93 22.21 -19.02
N ALA A 142 1.83 21.25 -19.07
CA ALA A 142 3.26 21.49 -19.32
C ALA A 142 3.51 22.09 -20.72
N ALA A 143 2.62 21.81 -21.69
CA ALA A 143 2.65 22.42 -23.03
C ALA A 143 2.00 23.80 -23.11
N GLY A 144 1.45 24.35 -22.00
CA GLY A 144 0.92 25.70 -21.92
C GLY A 144 -0.62 25.79 -21.84
N GLU A 145 -1.34 24.65 -21.69
CA GLU A 145 -2.78 24.69 -21.38
C GLU A 145 -2.97 25.35 -20.00
N ASP A 146 -3.91 26.29 -19.93
CA ASP A 146 -4.26 26.97 -18.66
C ASP A 146 -5.44 26.24 -17.99
N PRO A 147 -5.21 25.40 -16.94
CA PRO A 147 -6.24 24.58 -16.35
C PRO A 147 -7.17 25.36 -15.42
N HIS A 148 -8.50 25.09 -15.49
CA HIS A 148 -9.52 25.65 -14.62
C HIS A 148 -10.60 24.61 -14.27
N GLY A 149 -11.16 24.69 -13.05
CA GLY A 149 -12.26 23.85 -12.61
C GLY A 149 -11.93 22.36 -12.65
N LEU A 150 -12.84 21.52 -13.13
CA LEU A 150 -12.62 20.09 -13.28
C LEU A 150 -11.90 19.77 -14.60
N VAL A 151 -10.70 19.22 -14.50
CA VAL A 151 -9.87 18.84 -15.62
C VAL A 151 -9.89 17.32 -15.77
N LEU A 152 -10.59 16.81 -16.79
CA LEU A 152 -10.62 15.38 -17.06
C LEU A 152 -9.28 14.90 -17.63
N SER A 153 -8.75 13.85 -17.04
CA SER A 153 -7.50 13.23 -17.46
C SER A 153 -7.72 11.73 -17.67
N PRO A 154 -7.76 11.27 -18.93
CA PRO A 154 -7.97 9.88 -19.23
C PRO A 154 -6.79 9.03 -18.75
N ALA A 155 -7.05 7.75 -18.49
CA ALA A 155 -5.99 6.80 -18.19
C ALA A 155 -5.03 6.65 -19.39
N VAL A 156 -3.73 6.60 -19.11
CA VAL A 156 -2.70 6.38 -20.13
C VAL A 156 -2.80 4.95 -20.64
N GLY A 157 -3.09 4.76 -21.92
CA GLY A 157 -3.25 3.43 -22.52
C GLY A 157 -1.94 2.66 -22.59
N ASP A 158 -0.91 3.27 -23.17
CA ASP A 158 0.43 2.71 -23.23
C ASP A 158 1.33 3.32 -22.14
N LEU A 159 1.60 2.55 -21.10
CA LEU A 159 2.44 2.98 -19.99
C LEU A 159 3.92 3.17 -20.38
N ASN A 160 4.37 2.57 -21.50
CA ASN A 160 5.74 2.73 -21.99
C ASN A 160 5.98 4.13 -22.58
N SER A 161 4.92 4.85 -22.95
CA SER A 161 5.01 6.22 -23.45
C SER A 161 5.31 7.26 -22.39
N LEU A 162 5.17 6.92 -21.11
CA LEU A 162 5.46 7.83 -20.01
C LEU A 162 6.98 7.95 -19.77
N PRO A 163 7.49 9.15 -19.48
CA PRO A 163 8.86 9.30 -19.03
C PRO A 163 9.07 8.58 -17.69
N PHE A 164 10.27 8.08 -17.43
CA PHE A 164 10.59 7.49 -16.14
C PHE A 164 10.52 8.54 -15.02
N PRO A 165 10.06 8.15 -13.80
CA PRO A 165 9.98 9.09 -12.68
C PRO A 165 11.34 9.74 -12.37
N ARG A 166 11.34 11.04 -12.07
CA ARG A 166 12.55 11.81 -11.75
C ARG A 166 12.93 11.63 -10.27
N TRP A 167 13.53 10.49 -9.96
CA TRP A 167 13.97 10.17 -8.60
C TRP A 167 15.11 11.06 -8.11
N ASP A 168 15.87 11.67 -9.01
CA ASP A 168 16.86 12.70 -8.70
C ASP A 168 16.22 13.99 -8.15
N ILE A 169 15.00 14.32 -8.55
CA ILE A 169 14.21 15.46 -8.05
C ILE A 169 13.45 15.06 -6.76
N VAL A 170 12.68 13.97 -6.81
CA VAL A 170 11.82 13.54 -5.69
C VAL A 170 12.63 12.93 -4.55
N LYS A 171 13.76 12.32 -4.84
CA LYS A 171 14.76 11.69 -3.96
C LYS A 171 14.24 10.48 -3.18
N PRO A 172 15.03 9.40 -3.09
CA PRO A 172 14.70 8.23 -2.30
C PRO A 172 14.49 8.59 -0.82
N ARG A 173 13.43 8.03 -0.23
CA ARG A 173 13.08 8.22 1.19
C ARG A 173 12.59 6.90 1.77
N GLY A 174 12.48 6.82 3.10
CA GLY A 174 12.13 5.56 3.74
C GLY A 174 13.22 4.52 3.56
N PHE A 175 12.88 3.28 3.87
CA PHE A 175 13.83 2.18 3.83
C PHE A 175 13.14 0.88 3.43
N GLY A 176 13.84 0.08 2.62
CA GLY A 176 13.43 -1.27 2.28
C GLY A 176 14.16 -2.35 3.09
N TYR A 177 13.62 -3.53 3.08
CA TYR A 177 14.23 -4.68 3.73
C TYR A 177 15.29 -5.30 2.83
N THR A 178 16.56 -5.03 3.09
CA THR A 178 17.65 -5.54 2.26
C THR A 178 18.18 -6.89 2.70
N ASN A 179 17.97 -7.23 3.96
CA ASN A 179 18.42 -8.52 4.49
C ASN A 179 17.65 -8.88 5.77
N ARG A 180 17.00 -10.03 5.80
CA ARG A 180 16.35 -10.57 6.99
C ARG A 180 17.33 -10.86 8.13
N ARG A 181 18.59 -11.15 7.82
CA ARG A 181 19.62 -11.56 8.77
C ARG A 181 20.43 -10.43 9.37
N ARG A 182 20.32 -9.21 8.80
CA ARG A 182 20.95 -7.99 9.31
C ARG A 182 19.97 -6.84 9.09
N LEU A 183 19.86 -5.92 10.03
CA LEU A 183 19.14 -4.66 9.87
C LEU A 183 19.90 -3.75 8.88
N GLY A 184 20.00 -4.18 7.63
CA GLY A 184 20.48 -3.35 6.53
C GLY A 184 19.32 -2.50 6.03
N LEU A 185 19.29 -1.22 6.36
CA LEU A 185 18.29 -0.28 5.87
C LEU A 185 18.88 0.43 4.65
N THR A 186 18.36 0.12 3.47
CA THR A 186 18.70 0.82 2.23
C THR A 186 17.58 1.78 1.84
N ARG A 187 17.91 2.96 1.38
CA ARG A 187 16.94 3.94 0.87
C ARG A 187 16.08 3.32 -0.22
N ALA A 188 14.80 3.65 -0.21
CA ALA A 188 13.84 3.04 -1.10
C ALA A 188 13.17 4.02 -2.05
N VAL A 189 12.82 3.52 -3.22
CA VAL A 189 11.92 4.17 -4.18
C VAL A 189 10.81 3.21 -4.56
N PRO A 190 9.57 3.68 -4.72
CA PRO A 190 8.51 2.87 -5.29
C PRO A 190 8.61 2.83 -6.81
N MET A 191 8.16 1.74 -7.41
CA MET A 191 8.09 1.57 -8.86
C MET A 191 6.78 0.86 -9.23
N LEU A 192 6.22 1.18 -10.39
CA LEU A 192 5.09 0.47 -10.98
C LEU A 192 5.52 -0.19 -12.28
N THR A 193 5.41 -1.50 -12.37
CA THR A 193 5.58 -2.25 -13.61
C THR A 193 4.26 -2.49 -14.32
N SER A 194 3.16 -2.33 -13.59
CA SER A 194 1.78 -2.36 -14.08
C SER A 194 0.90 -1.41 -13.26
N ARG A 195 -0.26 -1.05 -13.77
CA ARG A 195 -1.26 -0.24 -13.08
C ARG A 195 -2.59 -0.97 -13.02
N SER A 196 -3.33 -0.72 -11.93
CA SER A 196 -4.62 -1.32 -11.63
C SER A 196 -4.55 -2.81 -11.32
N CYS A 197 -5.71 -3.45 -11.13
CA CYS A 197 -5.83 -4.86 -10.75
C CYS A 197 -7.05 -5.46 -11.47
N PRO A 198 -6.94 -6.63 -12.12
CA PRO A 198 -8.06 -7.27 -12.79
C PRO A 198 -9.02 -7.97 -11.81
N GLU A 199 -8.64 -8.13 -10.55
CA GLU A 199 -9.46 -8.78 -9.53
C GLU A 199 -10.67 -7.93 -9.13
N LYS A 200 -11.73 -8.60 -8.67
CA LYS A 200 -13.04 -7.96 -8.44
C LYS A 200 -13.38 -7.76 -6.95
N CYS A 201 -12.39 -7.71 -6.06
CA CYS A 201 -12.61 -7.51 -4.64
C CYS A 201 -13.43 -6.24 -4.39
N THR A 202 -14.59 -6.36 -3.69
CA THR A 202 -15.57 -5.27 -3.60
C THR A 202 -15.09 -4.09 -2.76
N TYR A 203 -14.18 -4.31 -1.82
CA TYR A 203 -13.65 -3.29 -0.91
C TYR A 203 -12.40 -2.57 -1.46
N CYS A 204 -11.79 -3.09 -2.54
CA CYS A 204 -10.49 -2.63 -2.99
C CYS A 204 -10.58 -1.41 -3.91
N PRO A 205 -9.91 -0.28 -3.58
CA PRO A 205 -9.93 0.91 -4.43
C PRO A 205 -9.16 0.74 -5.76
N HIS A 206 -8.24 -0.21 -5.87
CA HIS A 206 -7.55 -0.48 -7.14
C HIS A 206 -8.51 -0.88 -8.27
N ARG A 207 -9.70 -1.35 -7.90
CA ARG A 207 -10.74 -1.74 -8.86
C ARG A 207 -11.38 -0.55 -9.58
N ILE A 208 -11.42 0.63 -8.93
CA ILE A 208 -12.14 1.79 -9.41
C ILE A 208 -11.27 2.78 -10.18
N THR A 209 -9.98 2.50 -10.35
CA THR A 209 -9.07 3.40 -11.06
C THR A 209 -9.24 3.26 -12.58
N ALA A 210 -8.53 2.36 -13.21
CA ALA A 210 -8.62 2.12 -14.65
C ALA A 210 -8.46 0.63 -14.92
N ASN A 211 -8.59 0.21 -16.18
CA ASN A 211 -8.29 -1.16 -16.58
C ASN A 211 -6.82 -1.50 -16.32
N PHE A 212 -6.56 -2.80 -16.10
CA PHE A 212 -5.21 -3.31 -15.93
C PHE A 212 -4.37 -3.05 -17.19
N ARG A 213 -3.16 -2.53 -17.02
CA ARG A 213 -2.15 -2.30 -18.07
C ARG A 213 -0.78 -2.59 -17.51
N ALA A 214 0.06 -3.26 -18.28
CA ALA A 214 1.44 -3.54 -17.94
C ALA A 214 2.40 -2.81 -18.88
N ARG A 215 3.56 -2.44 -18.36
CA ARG A 215 4.71 -1.97 -19.14
C ARG A 215 5.39 -3.16 -19.79
N SER A 216 6.09 -2.97 -20.89
CA SER A 216 6.95 -4.01 -21.47
C SER A 216 8.09 -4.38 -20.50
N ASP A 217 8.59 -5.60 -20.62
CA ASP A 217 9.71 -6.09 -19.81
C ASP A 217 10.92 -5.18 -19.97
N GLU A 218 11.22 -4.80 -21.23
CA GLU A 218 12.32 -3.92 -21.59
C GLU A 218 12.21 -2.54 -20.94
N ASN A 219 11.03 -1.90 -21.00
CA ASN A 219 10.79 -0.60 -20.38
C ASN A 219 10.96 -0.64 -18.86
N VAL A 220 10.60 -1.76 -18.21
CA VAL A 220 10.84 -1.97 -16.76
C VAL A 220 12.32 -2.11 -16.47
N LEU A 221 13.06 -2.89 -17.29
CA LEU A 221 14.50 -3.10 -17.13
C LEU A 221 15.30 -1.81 -17.36
N ASP A 222 14.88 -0.96 -18.29
CA ASP A 222 15.51 0.33 -18.56
C ASP A 222 15.37 1.29 -17.37
N GLU A 223 14.19 1.36 -16.72
CA GLU A 223 14.02 2.16 -15.51
C GLU A 223 14.85 1.61 -14.34
N LEU A 224 14.90 0.28 -14.17
CA LEU A 224 15.76 -0.35 -13.16
C LEU A 224 17.24 -0.07 -13.40
N GLN A 225 17.68 -0.07 -14.65
CA GLN A 225 19.04 0.30 -15.02
C GLN A 225 19.34 1.76 -14.67
N GLN A 226 18.45 2.68 -15.04
CA GLN A 226 18.58 4.09 -14.66
C GLN A 226 18.65 4.29 -13.14
N LEU A 227 17.86 3.55 -12.35
CA LEU A 227 17.93 3.59 -10.89
C LEU A 227 19.28 3.12 -10.35
N CYS A 228 19.85 2.06 -10.93
CA CYS A 228 21.18 1.55 -10.56
C CYS A 228 22.30 2.51 -10.94
N GLU A 229 22.15 3.28 -12.02
CA GLU A 229 23.08 4.32 -12.43
C GLU A 229 23.03 5.56 -11.51
N LEU A 230 21.80 5.92 -11.06
CA LEU A 230 21.59 7.05 -10.15
C LEU A 230 22.05 6.73 -8.72
N TYR A 231 21.87 5.48 -8.28
CA TYR A 231 22.08 5.11 -6.88
C TYR A 231 22.88 3.80 -6.76
N LYS A 232 23.99 3.86 -6.04
CA LYS A 232 24.85 2.69 -5.80
C LYS A 232 24.13 1.58 -5.00
N ASP A 233 23.34 1.98 -4.01
CA ASP A 233 22.57 1.07 -3.14
C ASP A 233 21.13 1.57 -3.07
N ILE A 234 20.21 0.86 -3.70
CA ILE A 234 18.80 1.20 -3.72
C ILE A 234 17.93 -0.03 -3.43
N HIS A 235 16.83 0.19 -2.75
CA HIS A 235 15.75 -0.78 -2.62
C HIS A 235 14.55 -0.33 -3.44
N VAL A 236 14.03 -1.20 -4.29
CA VAL A 236 12.86 -0.91 -5.14
C VAL A 236 11.63 -1.57 -4.54
N VAL A 237 10.61 -0.76 -4.27
CA VAL A 237 9.32 -1.25 -3.80
C VAL A 237 8.39 -1.36 -5.00
N MET A 238 8.19 -2.58 -5.52
CA MET A 238 7.25 -2.83 -6.62
C MET A 238 5.83 -2.66 -6.09
N ARG A 239 5.15 -1.59 -6.50
CA ARG A 239 3.83 -1.19 -5.99
C ARG A 239 2.69 -1.66 -6.88
N ASP A 240 2.95 -2.60 -7.75
CA ASP A 240 1.92 -3.33 -8.48
C ASP A 240 1.00 -4.05 -7.49
N PRO A 241 -0.33 -3.92 -7.58
CA PRO A 241 -1.24 -4.67 -6.71
C PRO A 241 -1.10 -6.19 -6.85
N LEU A 242 -0.66 -6.66 -8.03
CA LEU A 242 -0.40 -8.07 -8.36
C LEU A 242 0.83 -8.18 -9.25
N TYR A 243 2.03 -8.08 -8.67
CA TYR A 243 3.27 -8.13 -9.42
C TYR A 243 3.45 -9.44 -10.19
N THR A 244 3.04 -10.58 -9.61
CA THR A 244 3.19 -11.92 -10.21
C THR A 244 1.98 -12.39 -10.99
N LEU A 245 1.06 -11.49 -11.38
CA LEU A 245 -0.11 -11.84 -12.19
C LEU A 245 0.25 -12.57 -13.48
N ASP A 246 1.32 -12.14 -14.15
CA ASP A 246 1.97 -12.84 -15.27
C ASP A 246 3.31 -13.40 -14.78
N ARG A 247 3.33 -14.69 -14.49
CA ARG A 247 4.51 -15.40 -13.95
C ARG A 247 5.67 -15.43 -14.93
N ASP A 248 5.37 -15.61 -16.22
CA ASP A 248 6.39 -15.67 -17.25
C ASP A 248 7.04 -14.30 -17.46
N ARG A 249 6.26 -13.24 -17.37
CA ARG A 249 6.78 -11.88 -17.33
C ARG A 249 7.72 -11.66 -16.14
N CYS A 250 7.36 -12.13 -14.94
CA CYS A 250 8.23 -12.05 -13.77
C CYS A 250 9.56 -12.79 -13.98
N ARG A 251 9.53 -13.95 -14.64
CA ARG A 251 10.75 -14.71 -15.02
C ARG A 251 11.61 -13.90 -15.97
N ARG A 252 11.05 -13.37 -17.07
CA ARG A 252 11.80 -12.57 -18.05
C ARG A 252 12.41 -11.33 -17.42
N ILE A 253 11.69 -10.61 -16.56
CA ILE A 253 12.25 -9.46 -15.81
C ILE A 253 13.37 -9.92 -14.88
N SER A 254 13.20 -11.02 -14.13
CA SER A 254 14.23 -11.56 -13.24
C SER A 254 15.48 -12.02 -13.99
N GLU A 255 15.32 -12.58 -15.18
CA GLU A 255 16.41 -12.95 -16.07
C GLU A 255 17.14 -11.71 -16.61
N GLY A 256 16.40 -10.73 -17.16
CA GLY A 256 16.97 -9.49 -17.65
C GLY A 256 17.72 -8.68 -16.59
N ILE A 257 17.26 -8.67 -15.33
CA ILE A 257 17.98 -8.09 -14.19
C ILE A 257 19.38 -8.75 -14.06
N ARG A 258 19.44 -10.08 -14.13
CA ARG A 258 20.70 -10.83 -13.99
C ARG A 258 21.61 -10.65 -15.20
N GLU A 259 21.04 -10.71 -16.41
CA GLU A 259 21.79 -10.55 -17.68
C GLU A 259 22.40 -9.16 -17.81
N ARG A 260 21.67 -8.10 -17.42
CA ARG A 260 22.18 -6.73 -17.38
C ARG A 260 23.10 -6.45 -16.19
N GLY A 261 23.28 -7.42 -15.26
CA GLY A 261 24.11 -7.27 -14.07
C GLY A 261 23.63 -6.20 -13.11
N LEU A 262 22.32 -5.88 -13.08
CA LEU A 262 21.74 -4.86 -12.23
C LEU A 262 21.81 -5.29 -10.75
N ARG A 263 22.29 -4.40 -9.88
CA ARG A 263 22.50 -4.71 -8.46
C ARG A 263 21.65 -3.80 -7.58
N PHE A 264 20.55 -4.31 -7.12
CA PHE A 264 19.63 -3.68 -6.17
C PHE A 264 18.88 -4.76 -5.40
N THR A 265 18.10 -4.37 -4.41
CA THR A 265 17.14 -5.27 -3.76
C THR A 265 15.73 -4.77 -4.02
N TYR A 266 14.74 -5.69 -3.98
CA TYR A 266 13.37 -5.28 -4.15
C TYR A 266 12.38 -6.08 -3.30
N GLU A 267 11.21 -5.50 -3.13
CA GLU A 267 10.03 -6.16 -2.58
C GLU A 267 8.85 -6.00 -3.55
N CYS A 268 7.86 -6.88 -3.46
CA CYS A 268 6.66 -6.80 -4.29
C CYS A 268 5.39 -7.11 -3.51
N GLU A 269 4.25 -6.60 -4.00
CA GLU A 269 2.92 -6.99 -3.56
C GLU A 269 2.33 -7.99 -4.55
N THR A 270 1.73 -9.06 -4.04
CA THR A 270 1.12 -10.10 -4.88
C THR A 270 0.12 -10.96 -4.13
N ARG A 271 -0.40 -11.98 -4.82
CA ARG A 271 -1.18 -13.06 -4.23
C ARG A 271 -0.33 -14.32 -4.11
N MET A 272 -0.57 -15.09 -3.05
CA MET A 272 0.20 -16.30 -2.78
C MET A 272 -0.07 -17.44 -3.78
N ASP A 273 -1.26 -17.48 -4.39
CA ASP A 273 -1.60 -18.50 -5.39
C ASP A 273 -0.92 -18.29 -6.75
N ASP A 274 -0.36 -17.10 -6.99
CA ASP A 274 0.45 -16.81 -8.17
C ASP A 274 1.93 -17.18 -7.97
N LEU A 275 2.31 -17.68 -6.78
CA LEU A 275 3.67 -18.05 -6.41
C LEU A 275 3.86 -19.56 -6.32
N ASP A 276 5.04 -20.02 -6.72
CA ASP A 276 5.60 -21.32 -6.39
C ASP A 276 7.07 -21.21 -5.97
N GLU A 277 7.66 -22.30 -5.54
CA GLU A 277 9.04 -22.32 -5.04
C GLU A 277 10.06 -21.93 -6.10
N GLU A 278 9.82 -22.29 -7.36
CA GLU A 278 10.73 -22.02 -8.47
C GLU A 278 10.76 -20.52 -8.78
N LEU A 279 9.58 -19.90 -8.96
CA LEU A 279 9.47 -18.47 -9.22
C LEU A 279 10.10 -17.64 -8.09
N ILE A 280 9.83 -18.01 -6.82
CA ILE A 280 10.42 -17.32 -5.68
C ILE A 280 11.94 -17.41 -5.69
N ARG A 281 12.51 -18.57 -6.07
CA ARG A 281 13.96 -18.74 -6.16
C ARG A 281 14.56 -17.89 -7.27
N GLU A 282 13.92 -17.82 -8.44
CA GLU A 282 14.35 -16.99 -9.56
C GLU A 282 14.31 -15.50 -9.21
N MET A 283 13.21 -15.05 -8.63
CA MET A 283 13.05 -13.67 -8.13
C MET A 283 14.06 -13.34 -7.03
N HIS A 284 14.34 -14.28 -6.11
CA HIS A 284 15.35 -14.08 -5.08
C HIS A 284 16.76 -13.92 -5.67
N ALA A 285 17.09 -14.71 -6.71
CA ALA A 285 18.36 -14.61 -7.42
C ALA A 285 18.54 -13.27 -8.15
N SER A 286 17.43 -12.61 -8.55
CA SER A 286 17.43 -11.27 -9.17
C SER A 286 17.34 -10.11 -8.16
N GLY A 287 17.25 -10.40 -6.85
CA GLY A 287 17.28 -9.35 -5.81
C GLY A 287 16.04 -9.25 -4.92
N LEU A 288 15.02 -10.12 -5.06
CA LEU A 288 13.84 -10.13 -4.18
C LEU A 288 14.25 -10.36 -2.72
N ARG A 289 13.73 -9.55 -1.80
CA ARG A 289 13.98 -9.64 -0.35
C ARG A 289 12.73 -9.65 0.49
N ALA A 290 11.60 -9.19 -0.04
CA ALA A 290 10.33 -9.28 0.68
C ALA A 290 9.14 -9.47 -0.27
N ILE A 291 8.10 -10.13 0.23
CA ILE A 291 6.80 -10.32 -0.45
C ILE A 291 5.70 -9.88 0.48
N ASN A 292 4.84 -8.99 -0.01
CA ASN A 292 3.65 -8.52 0.68
C ASN A 292 2.40 -9.14 0.05
N PHE A 293 1.49 -9.68 0.84
CA PHE A 293 0.30 -10.38 0.31
C PHE A 293 -0.92 -10.22 1.21
N GLY A 294 -2.08 -10.15 0.58
CA GLY A 294 -3.35 -10.08 1.29
C GLY A 294 -3.91 -11.47 1.60
N VAL A 295 -4.10 -11.76 2.90
CA VAL A 295 -4.94 -12.84 3.41
C VAL A 295 -6.37 -12.35 3.58
N GLU A 296 -6.51 -11.16 4.12
CA GLU A 296 -7.71 -10.42 4.50
C GLU A 296 -8.49 -11.10 5.63
N SER A 297 -9.04 -12.30 5.37
CA SER A 297 -9.73 -13.14 6.34
C SER A 297 -9.35 -14.62 6.13
N PRO A 298 -9.22 -15.41 7.20
CA PRO A 298 -9.07 -16.86 7.07
C PRO A 298 -10.39 -17.55 6.71
N ASP A 299 -11.54 -16.88 6.83
CA ASP A 299 -12.86 -17.44 6.56
C ASP A 299 -13.22 -17.36 5.06
N PRO A 300 -13.33 -18.50 4.36
CA PRO A 300 -13.69 -18.53 2.94
C PRO A 300 -15.05 -17.90 2.64
N LEU A 301 -16.00 -17.93 3.59
CA LEU A 301 -17.33 -17.35 3.40
C LEU A 301 -17.25 -15.81 3.40
N VAL A 302 -16.42 -15.22 4.26
CA VAL A 302 -16.15 -13.79 4.25
C VAL A 302 -15.52 -13.39 2.91
N LEU A 303 -14.49 -14.12 2.46
CA LEU A 303 -13.81 -13.85 1.19
C LEU A 303 -14.77 -13.93 -0.01
N LYS A 304 -15.63 -14.94 -0.03
CA LYS A 304 -16.66 -15.10 -1.08
C LYS A 304 -17.62 -13.90 -1.13
N LYS A 305 -18.04 -13.36 0.01
CA LYS A 305 -18.95 -12.22 0.09
C LYS A 305 -18.34 -10.94 -0.48
N VAL A 306 -17.03 -10.80 -0.40
CA VAL A 306 -16.30 -9.63 -0.93
C VAL A 306 -15.64 -9.90 -2.29
N ALA A 307 -16.06 -10.95 -2.98
CA ALA A 307 -15.56 -11.37 -4.29
C ALA A 307 -14.04 -11.56 -4.34
N ARG A 308 -13.44 -12.04 -3.23
CA ARG A 308 -12.02 -12.36 -3.16
C ARG A 308 -11.82 -13.87 -3.25
N ARG A 309 -10.88 -14.29 -4.10
CA ARG A 309 -10.53 -15.69 -4.27
C ARG A 309 -9.86 -16.23 -3.00
N TYR A 310 -10.35 -17.37 -2.52
CA TYR A 310 -9.73 -18.08 -1.40
C TYR A 310 -8.43 -18.75 -1.84
N ILE A 311 -7.43 -18.68 -0.97
CA ILE A 311 -6.15 -19.38 -1.16
C ILE A 311 -6.03 -20.43 -0.05
N PRO A 312 -5.76 -21.72 -0.37
CA PRO A 312 -5.59 -22.76 0.63
C PRO A 312 -4.50 -22.40 1.65
N HIS A 313 -4.80 -22.57 2.93
CA HIS A 313 -3.89 -22.21 4.02
C HIS A 313 -2.56 -22.99 3.95
N GLU A 314 -2.64 -24.27 3.55
CA GLU A 314 -1.44 -25.10 3.37
C GLU A 314 -0.51 -24.55 2.29
N HIS A 315 -1.06 -24.05 1.18
CA HIS A 315 -0.28 -23.42 0.13
C HIS A 315 0.44 -22.15 0.66
N MET A 316 -0.30 -21.25 1.34
CA MET A 316 0.30 -20.06 1.94
C MET A 316 1.44 -20.42 2.91
N ARG A 317 1.25 -21.46 3.72
CA ARG A 317 2.27 -21.93 4.66
C ARG A 317 3.52 -22.43 3.95
N LYS A 318 3.39 -23.23 2.90
CA LYS A 318 4.51 -23.72 2.07
C LYS A 318 5.32 -22.57 1.46
N ILE A 319 4.62 -21.58 0.90
CA ILE A 319 5.25 -20.39 0.32
C ILE A 319 6.02 -19.60 1.37
N ILE A 320 5.43 -19.35 2.54
CA ILE A 320 6.08 -18.63 3.65
C ILE A 320 7.30 -19.40 4.16
N GLU A 321 7.18 -20.70 4.33
CA GLU A 321 8.30 -21.55 4.76
C GLU A 321 9.45 -21.48 3.74
N ARG A 322 9.14 -21.53 2.44
CA ARG A 322 10.15 -21.39 1.39
C ARG A 322 10.82 -20.02 1.43
N CYS A 323 10.04 -18.95 1.52
CA CYS A 323 10.57 -17.59 1.68
C CYS A 323 11.50 -17.49 2.88
N TRP A 324 11.10 -18.07 4.01
CA TRP A 324 11.92 -18.09 5.20
C TRP A 324 13.26 -18.82 5.00
N GLN A 325 13.26 -20.00 4.36
CA GLN A 325 14.47 -20.80 4.09
C GLN A 325 15.51 -20.03 3.28
N ILE A 326 15.09 -19.24 2.31
CA ILE A 326 15.97 -18.47 1.42
C ILE A 326 16.22 -17.03 1.90
N GLY A 327 15.61 -16.60 3.01
CA GLY A 327 15.82 -15.27 3.59
C GLY A 327 14.95 -14.15 3.02
N VAL A 328 13.86 -14.49 2.32
CA VAL A 328 12.83 -13.54 1.88
C VAL A 328 11.85 -13.26 3.01
N ALA A 329 11.67 -12.00 3.37
CA ALA A 329 10.68 -11.60 4.37
C ALA A 329 9.26 -11.69 3.78
N THR A 330 8.26 -11.91 4.63
CA THR A 330 6.85 -11.96 4.21
C THR A 330 6.01 -11.05 5.09
N THR A 331 5.11 -10.27 4.47
CA THR A 331 4.14 -9.45 5.18
C THR A 331 2.72 -9.86 4.79
N ALA A 332 1.95 -10.34 5.76
CA ALA A 332 0.56 -10.71 5.56
C ALA A 332 -0.37 -9.54 5.93
N PHE A 333 -1.35 -9.24 5.06
CA PHE A 333 -2.36 -8.22 5.30
C PHE A 333 -3.67 -8.86 5.72
N TYR A 334 -4.29 -8.29 6.76
CA TYR A 334 -5.55 -8.75 7.33
C TYR A 334 -6.52 -7.58 7.46
N VAL A 335 -7.81 -7.86 7.27
CA VAL A 335 -8.89 -6.91 7.47
C VAL A 335 -9.88 -7.50 8.48
N ILE A 336 -10.24 -6.71 9.49
CA ILE A 336 -11.28 -7.03 10.46
C ILE A 336 -12.46 -6.07 10.28
N GLY A 337 -13.64 -6.45 10.75
CA GLY A 337 -14.83 -5.63 10.67
C GLY A 337 -15.63 -5.81 9.37
N PHE A 338 -15.46 -6.93 8.67
CA PHE A 338 -16.47 -7.35 7.68
C PHE A 338 -17.80 -7.57 8.38
N LEU A 339 -18.93 -7.30 7.70
CA LEU A 339 -20.28 -7.42 8.30
C LEU A 339 -20.55 -8.78 8.96
N GLN A 340 -19.84 -9.82 8.55
CA GLN A 340 -19.93 -11.19 9.08
C GLN A 340 -19.06 -11.41 10.31
N ASP A 341 -18.15 -10.49 10.63
CA ASP A 341 -17.22 -10.66 11.72
C ASP A 341 -17.93 -10.60 13.08
N THR A 342 -17.45 -11.45 13.97
CA THR A 342 -17.74 -11.43 15.40
C THR A 342 -16.45 -11.26 16.18
N GLU A 343 -16.51 -10.99 17.45
CA GLU A 343 -15.30 -10.95 18.29
C GLU A 343 -14.55 -12.28 18.24
N GLU A 344 -15.28 -13.39 18.24
CA GLU A 344 -14.72 -14.74 18.15
C GLU A 344 -14.03 -14.97 16.80
N SER A 345 -14.64 -14.56 15.67
CA SER A 345 -14.00 -14.71 14.35
C SER A 345 -12.73 -13.87 14.24
N ILE A 346 -12.68 -12.70 14.89
CA ILE A 346 -11.46 -11.88 14.93
C ILE A 346 -10.38 -12.54 15.82
N GLU A 347 -10.76 -13.14 16.94
CA GLU A 347 -9.80 -13.94 17.74
C GLU A 347 -9.25 -15.13 16.93
N ASP A 348 -10.10 -15.77 16.15
CA ASP A 348 -9.72 -16.81 15.24
C ASP A 348 -8.75 -16.30 14.14
N LEU A 349 -9.00 -15.12 13.58
CA LEU A 349 -8.08 -14.48 12.64
C LEU A 349 -6.72 -14.22 13.28
N ILE A 350 -6.69 -13.78 14.55
CA ILE A 350 -5.42 -13.55 15.27
C ILE A 350 -4.65 -14.86 15.43
N ARG A 351 -5.34 -15.95 15.84
CA ARG A 351 -4.72 -17.29 15.96
C ARG A 351 -4.17 -17.73 14.62
N PHE A 352 -4.96 -17.60 13.57
CA PHE A 352 -4.52 -17.91 12.22
C PHE A 352 -3.27 -17.12 11.81
N ALA A 353 -3.24 -15.79 12.05
CA ALA A 353 -2.11 -14.95 11.72
C ALA A 353 -0.82 -15.37 12.44
N VAL A 354 -0.94 -15.76 13.73
CA VAL A 354 0.19 -16.30 14.52
C VAL A 354 0.65 -17.65 13.96
N ASP A 355 -0.26 -18.54 13.61
CA ASP A 355 0.05 -19.87 13.10
C ASP A 355 0.61 -19.86 11.66
N LEU A 356 0.20 -18.89 10.85
CA LEU A 356 0.72 -18.68 9.49
C LEU A 356 2.19 -18.25 9.52
N ASP A 357 2.59 -17.58 10.59
CA ASP A 357 3.99 -17.23 10.91
C ASP A 357 4.71 -16.41 9.84
N SER A 358 3.98 -15.46 9.19
CA SER A 358 4.63 -14.46 8.35
C SER A 358 5.61 -13.61 9.17
N THR A 359 6.64 -13.04 8.51
CA THR A 359 7.64 -12.19 9.18
C THR A 359 6.99 -10.98 9.83
N TYR A 360 6.06 -10.35 9.11
CA TYR A 360 5.29 -9.19 9.55
C TYR A 360 3.81 -9.39 9.26
N ALA A 361 2.98 -8.66 9.97
CA ALA A 361 1.54 -8.58 9.71
C ALA A 361 1.06 -7.12 9.74
N ASN A 362 0.08 -6.82 8.91
CA ASN A 362 -0.61 -5.55 8.89
C ASN A 362 -2.11 -5.81 9.04
N PHE A 363 -2.69 -5.26 10.09
CA PHE A 363 -4.11 -5.38 10.37
C PHE A 363 -4.81 -4.06 10.12
N LYS A 364 -5.94 -4.10 9.42
CA LYS A 364 -6.78 -2.94 9.14
C LYS A 364 -8.23 -3.20 9.53
N ILE A 365 -8.98 -2.14 9.75
CA ILE A 365 -10.43 -2.19 9.85
C ILE A 365 -11.00 -1.92 8.46
N LEU A 366 -12.02 -2.69 8.07
CA LEU A 366 -12.73 -2.47 6.82
C LEU A 366 -13.18 -1.02 6.71
N THR A 367 -12.68 -0.35 5.69
CA THR A 367 -13.04 1.04 5.41
C THR A 367 -13.75 1.10 4.07
N PRO A 368 -15.00 1.56 4.03
CA PRO A 368 -15.72 1.75 2.77
C PRO A 368 -15.15 2.96 2.04
N TYR A 369 -14.33 2.73 1.04
CA TYR A 369 -13.76 3.80 0.22
C TYR A 369 -14.72 4.25 -0.88
N PRO A 370 -14.92 5.57 -1.08
CA PRO A 370 -15.80 6.10 -2.12
C PRO A 370 -15.52 5.50 -3.49
N GLY A 371 -16.56 5.30 -4.30
CA GLY A 371 -16.48 4.70 -5.62
C GLY A 371 -16.42 3.15 -5.62
N THR A 372 -16.09 2.50 -4.51
CA THR A 372 -16.05 1.03 -4.44
C THR A 372 -17.46 0.42 -4.31
N PRO A 373 -17.69 -0.80 -4.80
CA PRO A 373 -18.95 -1.50 -4.55
C PRO A 373 -19.27 -1.66 -3.06
N GLN A 374 -18.24 -1.85 -2.23
CA GLN A 374 -18.40 -1.94 -0.79
C GLN A 374 -18.88 -0.63 -0.16
N PHE A 375 -18.45 0.52 -0.68
CA PHE A 375 -18.96 1.82 -0.25
C PHE A 375 -20.47 1.92 -0.52
N LYS A 376 -20.92 1.63 -1.73
CA LYS A 376 -22.35 1.65 -2.10
C LYS A 376 -23.18 0.73 -1.22
N GLN A 377 -22.66 -0.43 -0.85
CA GLN A 377 -23.34 -1.38 0.04
C GLN A 377 -23.44 -0.85 1.46
N LEU A 378 -22.40 -0.19 1.98
CA LEU A 378 -22.31 0.27 3.35
C LEU A 378 -22.78 1.72 3.55
N GLU A 379 -23.00 2.48 2.47
CA GLU A 379 -23.40 3.88 2.51
C GLU A 379 -24.64 4.11 3.40
N PRO A 380 -25.73 3.29 3.36
CA PRO A 380 -26.86 3.45 4.25
C PRO A 380 -26.55 3.16 5.73
N LEU A 381 -25.44 2.51 6.00
CA LEU A 381 -24.99 2.13 7.34
C LEU A 381 -23.91 3.06 7.89
N LEU A 382 -23.45 4.04 7.11
CA LEU A 382 -22.39 4.95 7.56
C LEU A 382 -22.80 5.65 8.86
N SER A 383 -21.93 5.56 9.85
CA SER A 383 -22.06 6.22 11.16
C SER A 383 -21.06 7.36 11.33
N GLU A 384 -20.19 7.56 10.35
CA GLU A 384 -19.14 8.56 10.35
C GLU A 384 -19.21 9.36 9.06
N THR A 385 -19.24 10.68 9.19
CA THR A 385 -19.27 11.62 8.06
C THR A 385 -17.94 12.35 7.86
N GLU A 386 -17.03 12.19 8.79
CA GLU A 386 -15.71 12.82 8.79
C GLU A 386 -14.75 12.00 7.93
N TRP A 387 -14.48 12.46 6.71
CA TRP A 387 -13.63 11.75 5.76
C TRP A 387 -12.22 11.44 6.30
N GLU A 388 -11.66 12.29 7.17
CA GLU A 388 -10.34 12.04 7.76
C GLU A 388 -10.26 10.79 8.63
N LYS A 389 -11.41 10.22 9.00
CA LYS A 389 -11.51 8.95 9.74
C LYS A 389 -11.64 7.72 8.84
N PHE A 390 -11.69 7.89 7.52
CA PHE A 390 -11.64 6.79 6.56
C PHE A 390 -10.19 6.33 6.35
N ASP A 391 -9.52 6.04 7.44
CA ASP A 391 -8.06 5.88 7.58
C ASP A 391 -7.56 4.43 7.51
N GLY A 392 -8.47 3.47 7.39
CA GLY A 392 -8.15 2.04 7.45
C GLY A 392 -8.03 1.48 8.88
N TYR A 393 -8.33 2.30 9.91
CA TYR A 393 -8.17 1.94 11.33
C TYR A 393 -9.37 2.34 12.19
N THR A 394 -10.36 3.00 11.59
CA THR A 394 -11.61 3.43 12.24
C THR A 394 -12.80 2.71 11.61
N LEU A 395 -13.69 2.17 12.45
CA LEU A 395 -14.95 1.60 11.99
C LEU A 395 -15.94 2.74 11.68
N ASN A 396 -16.30 2.91 10.42
CA ASN A 396 -17.03 4.06 9.90
C ASN A 396 -18.53 3.82 9.69
N PHE A 397 -19.02 2.63 9.98
CA PHE A 397 -20.41 2.23 9.74
C PHE A 397 -20.99 1.43 10.90
N HIS A 398 -22.32 1.38 10.99
CA HIS A 398 -23.04 0.54 11.95
C HIS A 398 -22.80 -0.92 11.63
N HIS A 399 -22.02 -1.58 12.47
CA HIS A 399 -21.72 -3.00 12.36
C HIS A 399 -22.67 -3.80 13.28
N PRO A 400 -23.18 -4.98 12.84
CA PRO A 400 -24.15 -5.75 13.62
C PRO A 400 -23.68 -6.15 15.03
N VAL A 401 -22.36 -6.35 15.20
CA VAL A 401 -21.77 -6.86 16.46
C VAL A 401 -20.75 -5.89 17.05
N LEU A 402 -19.95 -5.23 16.22
CA LEU A 402 -18.81 -4.43 16.67
C LEU A 402 -19.19 -2.95 16.85
N THR A 403 -18.84 -2.37 17.99
CA THR A 403 -18.81 -0.92 18.16
C THR A 403 -17.46 -0.36 17.72
N PRO A 404 -17.33 0.95 17.36
CA PRO A 404 -16.05 1.55 17.03
C PRO A 404 -14.99 1.39 18.12
N ARG A 405 -15.40 1.45 19.40
CA ARG A 405 -14.49 1.21 20.53
C ARG A 405 -14.00 -0.23 20.56
N ARG A 406 -14.90 -1.19 20.32
CA ARG A 406 -14.57 -2.62 20.37
C ARG A 406 -13.68 -3.01 19.18
N ALA A 407 -14.01 -2.57 17.98
CA ALA A 407 -13.15 -2.78 16.80
C ALA A 407 -11.72 -2.27 17.02
N ARG A 408 -11.56 -1.09 17.64
CA ARG A 408 -10.26 -0.53 17.99
C ARG A 408 -9.50 -1.38 19.01
N LEU A 409 -10.19 -1.91 20.03
CA LEU A 409 -9.59 -2.82 21.02
C LEU A 409 -9.13 -4.12 20.34
N MET A 410 -9.98 -4.71 19.50
CA MET A 410 -9.63 -5.92 18.73
C MET A 410 -8.44 -5.68 17.82
N LEU A 411 -8.39 -4.54 17.13
CA LEU A 411 -7.22 -4.15 16.33
C LEU A 411 -5.94 -4.08 17.18
N GLY A 412 -6.00 -3.46 18.36
CA GLY A 412 -4.88 -3.42 19.30
C GLY A 412 -4.45 -4.82 19.76
N MET A 413 -5.40 -5.74 19.95
CA MET A 413 -5.12 -7.15 20.26
C MET A 413 -4.43 -7.86 19.08
N CYS A 414 -4.87 -7.63 17.83
CA CYS A 414 -4.22 -8.18 16.64
C CYS A 414 -2.72 -7.84 16.62
N TYR A 415 -2.40 -6.56 16.75
CA TYR A 415 -1.00 -6.11 16.77
C TYR A 415 -0.22 -6.64 17.97
N SER A 416 -0.76 -6.51 19.17
CA SER A 416 -0.06 -6.93 20.39
C SER A 416 0.24 -8.43 20.38
N ARG A 417 -0.73 -9.25 20.02
CA ARG A 417 -0.58 -10.70 20.03
C ARG A 417 0.32 -11.21 18.92
N PHE A 418 0.31 -10.55 17.75
CA PHE A 418 1.23 -10.92 16.68
C PHE A 418 2.66 -10.49 16.98
N PHE A 419 2.91 -9.27 17.40
CA PHE A 419 4.27 -8.72 17.51
C PHE A 419 4.97 -9.00 18.84
N LEU A 420 4.23 -9.22 19.93
CA LEU A 420 4.83 -9.53 21.25
C LEU A 420 5.10 -11.02 21.47
N ARG A 421 4.87 -11.88 20.49
CA ARG A 421 5.26 -13.29 20.63
C ARG A 421 6.79 -13.43 20.68
N PRO A 422 7.33 -14.38 21.48
CA PRO A 422 8.76 -14.58 21.66
C PRO A 422 9.54 -14.75 20.36
N SER A 423 9.02 -15.48 19.38
CA SER A 423 9.64 -15.65 18.05
C SER A 423 9.87 -14.33 17.33
N ASN A 424 8.88 -13.43 17.36
CA ASN A 424 9.01 -12.11 16.74
C ASN A 424 9.99 -11.21 17.48
N ILE A 425 9.96 -11.21 18.81
CA ILE A 425 10.92 -10.46 19.63
C ILE A 425 12.35 -10.88 19.29
N LEU A 426 12.61 -12.18 19.22
CA LEU A 426 13.93 -12.69 18.81
C LEU A 426 14.30 -12.32 17.38
N THR A 427 13.32 -12.31 16.47
CA THR A 427 13.52 -11.85 15.09
C THR A 427 13.95 -10.39 15.07
N PHE A 428 13.27 -9.51 15.82
CA PHE A 428 13.64 -8.10 15.93
C PHE A 428 15.01 -7.86 16.55
N LEU A 429 15.41 -8.70 17.50
CA LEU A 429 16.74 -8.66 18.13
C LEU A 429 17.86 -9.25 17.23
N GLY A 430 17.55 -9.62 15.99
CA GLY A 430 18.53 -10.23 15.07
C GLY A 430 18.88 -11.69 15.41
N MET A 431 18.16 -12.30 16.35
CA MET A 431 18.37 -13.67 16.82
C MET A 431 17.56 -14.69 16.01
N HIS A 432 17.50 -14.53 14.69
CA HIS A 432 16.66 -15.34 13.79
C HIS A 432 16.88 -16.86 13.90
N LYS A 433 18.09 -17.30 14.25
CA LYS A 433 18.39 -18.72 14.43
C LYS A 433 17.54 -19.37 15.52
N TYR A 434 17.12 -18.58 16.50
CA TYR A 434 16.35 -19.07 17.66
C TYR A 434 14.85 -18.81 17.49
N ALA A 435 14.46 -17.82 16.68
CA ALA A 435 13.07 -17.43 16.50
C ALA A 435 12.16 -18.56 15.98
N HIS A 436 12.72 -19.49 15.20
CA HIS A 436 12.00 -20.64 14.66
C HIS A 436 12.39 -21.98 15.32
N HIS A 437 13.05 -21.92 16.48
CA HIS A 437 13.33 -23.13 17.23
C HIS A 437 12.02 -23.85 17.61
N PRO A 438 11.91 -25.18 17.46
CA PRO A 438 10.69 -25.93 17.74
C PRO A 438 10.10 -25.69 19.14
N LEU A 439 10.96 -25.45 20.13
CA LEU A 439 10.52 -25.12 21.50
C LEU A 439 9.85 -23.76 21.59
N LEU A 440 10.34 -22.73 20.85
CA LEU A 440 9.72 -21.41 20.83
C LEU A 440 8.40 -21.42 20.05
N ARG A 441 8.31 -22.15 18.95
CA ARG A 441 7.04 -22.41 18.28
C ARG A 441 6.04 -23.10 19.22
N ARG A 442 6.50 -23.97 20.11
CA ARG A 442 5.64 -24.55 21.17
C ARG A 442 5.23 -23.52 22.21
N VAL A 443 6.12 -22.60 22.60
CA VAL A 443 5.82 -21.54 23.56
C VAL A 443 4.87 -20.51 22.95
N ASP A 444 5.10 -20.09 21.71
CA ASP A 444 4.17 -19.23 20.94
C ASP A 444 2.79 -19.89 20.81
N ALA A 445 2.75 -21.19 20.59
CA ALA A 445 1.53 -21.97 20.51
C ALA A 445 0.92 -22.32 21.90
N TRP A 446 1.73 -22.40 22.97
CA TRP A 446 1.26 -22.69 24.31
C TRP A 446 0.63 -21.47 24.98
N SER A 447 1.09 -20.28 24.66
CA SER A 447 0.44 -19.02 25.07
C SER A 447 -1.01 -18.91 24.51
N TRP A 448 -1.34 -19.75 23.54
CA TRP A 448 -2.64 -19.99 22.95
C TRP A 448 -2.83 -21.49 22.92
N ARG A 449 -3.61 -22.06 23.80
CA ARG A 449 -3.92 -23.49 23.73
C ARG A 449 -4.20 -23.88 22.30
N LYS A 450 -3.28 -24.64 21.67
CA LYS A 450 -3.47 -25.25 20.37
C LYS A 450 -4.74 -26.09 20.43
N GLN A 451 -5.83 -25.54 20.01
CA GLN A 451 -6.92 -26.32 19.52
C GLN A 451 -6.75 -26.32 18.01
N GLU A 452 -6.48 -27.50 17.47
CA GLU A 452 -6.28 -27.85 16.08
C GLU A 452 -7.03 -26.95 15.11
N TYR A 453 -6.40 -25.80 14.77
CA TYR A 453 -6.99 -24.77 13.95
C TYR A 453 -7.16 -25.22 12.51
N PHE A 454 -6.27 -26.12 12.07
CA PHE A 454 -6.23 -26.65 10.72
C PHE A 454 -7.07 -27.91 10.55
N ASP A 455 -7.44 -28.59 11.63
CA ASP A 455 -8.30 -29.78 11.61
C ASP A 455 -9.78 -29.46 11.92
N ARG A 456 -10.11 -28.20 12.25
CA ARG A 456 -11.50 -27.80 12.32
C ARG A 456 -12.05 -27.65 10.91
N PRO A 457 -13.08 -28.42 10.53
CA PRO A 457 -13.77 -28.24 9.27
C PRO A 457 -14.52 -26.89 9.31
N TRP A 458 -13.87 -25.82 8.97
CA TRP A 458 -14.46 -24.50 8.78
C TRP A 458 -15.61 -24.52 7.77
N LEU A 459 -15.67 -25.56 6.99
CA LEU A 459 -16.55 -25.69 5.84
C LEU A 459 -17.79 -26.54 6.09
N SER A 460 -17.89 -27.32 7.17
CA SER A 460 -18.95 -28.32 7.24
C SER A 460 -20.05 -28.10 8.29
N GLN A 461 -19.97 -27.10 9.17
CA GLN A 461 -20.92 -27.00 10.29
C GLN A 461 -21.48 -25.61 10.65
N ARG A 462 -21.38 -24.58 9.83
CA ARG A 462 -22.35 -23.51 9.93
C ARG A 462 -23.57 -23.88 9.10
N LYS A 463 -24.46 -24.69 9.67
CA LYS A 463 -25.86 -24.75 9.25
C LYS A 463 -26.33 -23.31 9.08
N GLU A 464 -26.86 -23.01 7.89
CA GLU A 464 -27.60 -21.78 7.61
C GLU A 464 -28.50 -21.47 8.79
N ARG A 465 -28.21 -20.38 9.51
CA ARG A 465 -29.22 -19.81 10.38
C ARG A 465 -30.20 -19.11 9.46
N PRO A 466 -31.49 -19.41 9.55
CA PRO A 466 -32.49 -18.71 8.76
C PRO A 466 -32.47 -17.22 9.09
N ALA A 467 -32.83 -16.42 8.08
CA ALA A 467 -32.81 -14.96 8.00
C ALA A 467 -33.46 -14.23 9.17
#